data_7c630801c23fa044f7c2e4a73b7734bb
#
_entry.id   7c630801c23fa044f7c2e4a73b7734bb
#
_cell.length_a   1.000
_cell.length_b   1.000
_cell.length_c   1.000
_cell.angle_alpha   90.00
_cell.angle_beta   90.00
_cell.angle_gamma   90.00
#
_symmetry.space_group_name_H-M   'P 1'
#
loop_
_entity.id
_entity.type
_entity.pdbx_description
1 polymer ?
#
loop_
_entity_poly.entity_id
_entity_poly.type
_entity_poly.pdbx_seq_one_letter_code
_entity_poly.pdbx_strand_id
1 'polypeptide(L)'
;MKIHEYQGKEILRQFGVPVPRGIPAFTVQEAVEAAQKLGGPVWVVKAQIHAGGRGKGGGVKVAKTIDQVKELAGQILGMQLKTHQTGPEGQKVRRLYIEDGADIQKEYYLSVVTDRGTQKVAFIASSEGGMDIEEVAHATPEKIIKVFVDPLVGLTDAQAKELAKGISLPADSEAQFADVCKKLYKCYMETDASLVEINPLNRDGKGNIIALDAKFNFDSNALFRHPEIVALRDLDEEDPAEIEASKFDLAYISLDGNIGCLVNGAGLAMATMDTIKLFGAEPANFLDVGGGATPEKVTEAFKIMLKNPKVKAILVNIFGGIMKCDTIATGVITASKAVDLKVPLVVRMKGTNEELGKKMLAESGLPIISADSMAEAAQKVVAAVKA
;
A
#
# COMPACT_ATOMS: atom_id res chain seq x y z
N MET A 1 -2.75 5.87 0.32
CA MET A 1 -3.93 5.24 0.96
C MET A 1 -4.59 4.31 -0.04
N LYS A 2 -4.95 3.09 0.38
CA LYS A 2 -5.70 2.10 -0.43
C LYS A 2 -7.18 2.11 -0.04
N ILE A 3 -8.05 1.62 -0.91
CA ILE A 3 -9.48 1.41 -0.65
C ILE A 3 -9.92 0.03 -1.16
N HIS A 4 -11.11 -0.40 -0.77
CA HIS A 4 -11.70 -1.66 -1.24
C HIS A 4 -12.21 -1.56 -2.69
N GLU A 5 -12.32 -2.71 -3.35
CA GLU A 5 -12.85 -2.81 -4.72
C GLU A 5 -14.21 -2.13 -4.89
N TYR A 6 -15.17 -2.38 -3.99
CA TYR A 6 -16.52 -1.80 -4.11
C TYR A 6 -16.49 -0.27 -4.01
N GLN A 7 -15.59 0.28 -3.20
CA GLN A 7 -15.37 1.73 -3.08
C GLN A 7 -14.73 2.29 -4.36
N GLY A 8 -13.72 1.60 -4.89
CA GLY A 8 -13.09 1.96 -6.17
C GLY A 8 -14.07 1.92 -7.33
N LYS A 9 -14.95 0.91 -7.39
CA LYS A 9 -16.01 0.83 -8.40
C LYS A 9 -17.03 1.96 -8.28
N GLU A 10 -17.34 2.41 -7.07
CA GLU A 10 -18.23 3.57 -6.88
C GLU A 10 -17.59 4.84 -7.44
N ILE A 11 -16.29 5.05 -7.19
CA ILE A 11 -15.55 6.16 -7.80
C ILE A 11 -15.55 6.04 -9.33
N LEU A 12 -15.25 4.87 -9.90
CA LEU A 12 -15.30 4.65 -11.34
C LEU A 12 -16.69 4.99 -11.93
N ARG A 13 -17.77 4.59 -11.24
CA ARG A 13 -19.14 4.88 -11.65
C ARG A 13 -19.43 6.38 -11.68
N GLN A 14 -18.95 7.12 -10.67
CA GLN A 14 -19.10 8.59 -10.62
C GLN A 14 -18.39 9.28 -11.80
N PHE A 15 -17.29 8.72 -12.28
CA PHE A 15 -16.59 9.19 -13.48
C PHE A 15 -17.16 8.62 -14.78
N GLY A 16 -18.20 7.79 -14.73
CA GLY A 16 -18.86 7.23 -15.88
C GLY A 16 -18.15 6.05 -16.54
N VAL A 17 -17.20 5.40 -15.84
CA VAL A 17 -16.60 4.13 -16.26
C VAL A 17 -17.60 3.00 -15.99
N PRO A 18 -17.93 2.16 -16.99
CA PRO A 18 -18.87 1.06 -16.81
C PRO A 18 -18.35 0.02 -15.80
N VAL A 19 -19.16 -0.29 -14.80
CA VAL A 19 -18.92 -1.32 -13.80
C VAL A 19 -20.20 -2.12 -13.57
N PRO A 20 -20.15 -3.40 -13.19
CA PRO A 20 -21.35 -4.16 -12.82
C PRO A 20 -22.07 -3.52 -11.63
N ARG A 21 -23.36 -3.78 -11.49
CA ARG A 21 -24.08 -3.43 -10.28
C ARG A 21 -23.60 -4.32 -9.14
N GLY A 22 -23.46 -3.75 -7.96
CA GLY A 22 -23.05 -4.48 -6.78
C GLY A 22 -23.42 -3.76 -5.51
N ILE A 23 -23.48 -4.50 -4.40
CA ILE A 23 -23.85 -4.00 -3.08
C ILE A 23 -22.89 -4.59 -2.05
N PRO A 24 -22.24 -3.78 -1.20
CA PRO A 24 -21.41 -4.28 -0.10
C PRO A 24 -22.28 -4.92 0.98
N ALA A 25 -21.74 -5.91 1.67
CA ALA A 25 -22.39 -6.62 2.76
C ALA A 25 -21.38 -6.89 3.89
N PHE A 26 -21.80 -6.66 5.13
CA PHE A 26 -20.97 -6.82 6.33
C PHE A 26 -21.42 -8.03 7.17
N THR A 27 -22.57 -8.61 6.81
CA THR A 27 -23.12 -9.83 7.41
C THR A 27 -23.62 -10.76 6.31
N VAL A 28 -23.80 -12.04 6.65
CA VAL A 28 -24.40 -13.03 5.73
C VAL A 28 -25.83 -12.62 5.35
N GLN A 29 -26.59 -12.06 6.29
CA GLN A 29 -27.95 -11.60 6.03
C GLN A 29 -27.96 -10.45 5.01
N GLU A 30 -27.09 -9.45 5.18
CA GLU A 30 -26.93 -8.35 4.21
C GLU A 30 -26.52 -8.86 2.82
N ALA A 31 -25.68 -9.91 2.74
CA ALA A 31 -25.30 -10.51 1.48
C ALA A 31 -26.50 -11.14 0.75
N VAL A 32 -27.38 -11.81 1.48
CA VAL A 32 -28.62 -12.37 0.93
C VAL A 32 -29.57 -11.26 0.46
N GLU A 33 -29.76 -10.22 1.25
CA GLU A 33 -30.58 -9.06 0.89
C GLU A 33 -30.03 -8.33 -0.35
N ALA A 34 -28.71 -8.17 -0.42
CA ALA A 34 -28.03 -7.60 -1.58
C ALA A 34 -28.31 -8.42 -2.85
N ALA A 35 -28.17 -9.74 -2.78
CA ALA A 35 -28.44 -10.63 -3.90
C ALA A 35 -29.91 -10.57 -4.35
N GLN A 36 -30.85 -10.55 -3.41
CA GLN A 36 -32.28 -10.39 -3.70
C GLN A 36 -32.56 -9.06 -4.40
N LYS A 37 -31.96 -7.96 -3.94
CA LYS A 37 -32.11 -6.63 -4.54
C LYS A 37 -31.52 -6.56 -5.94
N LEU A 38 -30.39 -7.21 -6.21
CA LEU A 38 -29.78 -7.29 -7.54
C LEU A 38 -30.61 -8.12 -8.52
N GLY A 39 -31.30 -9.16 -8.05
CA GLY A 39 -32.27 -9.95 -8.82
C GLY A 39 -31.71 -11.17 -9.55
N GLY A 40 -30.41 -11.26 -9.79
CA GLY A 40 -29.79 -12.40 -10.48
C GLY A 40 -30.07 -12.49 -11.99
N PRO A 41 -29.92 -13.63 -12.62
CA PRO A 41 -29.88 -15.01 -12.06
C PRO A 41 -28.50 -15.51 -11.57
N VAL A 42 -27.44 -14.73 -11.75
CA VAL A 42 -26.07 -15.07 -11.33
C VAL A 42 -25.50 -13.94 -10.52
N TRP A 43 -24.86 -14.30 -9.41
CA TRP A 43 -24.17 -13.36 -8.53
C TRP A 43 -22.71 -13.79 -8.34
N VAL A 44 -21.87 -12.83 -8.01
CA VAL A 44 -20.50 -13.08 -7.59
C VAL A 44 -20.36 -12.60 -6.15
N VAL A 45 -19.92 -13.50 -5.26
CA VAL A 45 -19.62 -13.18 -3.85
C VAL A 45 -18.12 -12.93 -3.75
N LYS A 46 -17.75 -11.69 -3.43
CA LYS A 46 -16.36 -11.24 -3.45
C LYS A 46 -15.90 -10.79 -2.06
N ALA A 47 -14.84 -11.41 -1.57
CA ALA A 47 -14.11 -10.91 -0.39
C ALA A 47 -13.55 -9.52 -0.66
N GLN A 48 -13.64 -8.62 0.32
CA GLN A 48 -13.08 -7.27 0.25
C GLN A 48 -11.90 -7.17 1.21
N ILE A 49 -10.70 -7.16 0.65
CA ILE A 49 -9.41 -6.89 1.31
C ILE A 49 -8.55 -6.02 0.41
N HIS A 50 -7.57 -5.32 0.96
CA HIS A 50 -6.64 -4.46 0.20
C HIS A 50 -5.52 -5.25 -0.51
N ALA A 51 -5.84 -6.43 -1.04
CA ALA A 51 -4.90 -7.27 -1.78
C ALA A 51 -5.52 -7.83 -3.06
N GLY A 52 -4.68 -8.00 -4.07
CA GLY A 52 -5.02 -8.70 -5.30
C GLY A 52 -4.94 -10.22 -5.16
N GLY A 53 -5.30 -10.94 -6.24
CA GLY A 53 -5.24 -12.41 -6.25
C GLY A 53 -6.35 -13.10 -5.45
N ARG A 54 -7.39 -12.40 -5.05
CA ARG A 54 -8.49 -12.91 -4.23
C ARG A 54 -9.19 -14.12 -4.85
N GLY A 55 -9.34 -14.15 -6.16
CA GLY A 55 -9.92 -15.28 -6.88
C GLY A 55 -9.13 -16.58 -6.70
N LYS A 56 -7.81 -16.52 -6.89
CA LYS A 56 -6.91 -17.68 -6.68
C LYS A 56 -6.90 -18.13 -5.22
N GLY A 57 -7.06 -17.20 -4.27
CA GLY A 57 -7.14 -17.48 -2.84
C GLY A 57 -8.50 -18.04 -2.37
N GLY A 58 -9.49 -18.15 -3.26
CA GLY A 58 -10.84 -18.64 -2.92
C GLY A 58 -11.79 -17.58 -2.38
N GLY A 59 -11.40 -16.30 -2.44
CA GLY A 59 -12.20 -15.15 -1.96
C GLY A 59 -13.21 -14.62 -2.99
N VAL A 60 -13.32 -15.21 -4.17
CA VAL A 60 -14.29 -14.83 -5.21
C VAL A 60 -14.99 -16.09 -5.71
N LYS A 61 -16.30 -16.14 -5.57
CA LYS A 61 -17.13 -17.31 -5.92
C LYS A 61 -18.41 -16.90 -6.63
N VAL A 62 -18.82 -17.72 -7.60
CA VAL A 62 -20.07 -17.54 -8.37
C VAL A 62 -21.19 -18.29 -7.70
N ALA A 63 -22.35 -17.65 -7.55
CA ALA A 63 -23.59 -18.23 -7.05
C ALA A 63 -24.71 -18.13 -8.09
N LYS A 64 -25.51 -19.18 -8.20
CA LYS A 64 -26.65 -19.28 -9.13
C LYS A 64 -28.01 -19.32 -8.40
N THR A 65 -28.00 -19.36 -7.09
CA THR A 65 -29.17 -19.33 -6.23
C THR A 65 -28.91 -18.46 -4.99
N ILE A 66 -29.96 -17.98 -4.36
CA ILE A 66 -29.86 -17.24 -3.09
C ILE A 66 -29.26 -18.09 -1.98
N ASP A 67 -29.60 -19.38 -1.93
CA ASP A 67 -29.03 -20.30 -0.94
C ASP A 67 -27.51 -20.45 -1.12
N GLN A 68 -27.03 -20.51 -2.37
CA GLN A 68 -25.59 -20.50 -2.65
C GLN A 68 -24.93 -19.17 -2.22
N VAL A 69 -25.59 -18.03 -2.42
CA VAL A 69 -25.08 -16.74 -1.91
C VAL A 69 -24.91 -16.80 -0.40
N LYS A 70 -25.92 -17.30 0.32
CA LYS A 70 -25.88 -17.44 1.79
C LYS A 70 -24.73 -18.36 2.24
N GLU A 71 -24.59 -19.52 1.60
CA GLU A 71 -23.53 -20.48 1.90
C GLU A 71 -22.15 -19.89 1.67
N LEU A 72 -21.90 -19.32 0.48
CA LEU A 72 -20.61 -18.73 0.11
C LEU A 72 -20.28 -17.51 0.96
N ALA A 73 -21.27 -16.67 1.28
CA ALA A 73 -21.07 -15.56 2.19
C ALA A 73 -20.63 -16.04 3.58
N GLY A 74 -21.24 -17.13 4.10
CA GLY A 74 -20.85 -17.75 5.36
C GLY A 74 -19.45 -18.34 5.35
N GLN A 75 -18.98 -18.87 4.22
CA GLN A 75 -17.63 -19.40 4.06
C GLN A 75 -16.58 -18.32 3.93
N ILE A 76 -16.86 -17.25 3.20
CA ILE A 76 -15.88 -16.20 2.85
C ILE A 76 -15.79 -15.14 3.93
N LEU A 77 -16.90 -14.71 4.52
CA LEU A 77 -16.91 -13.71 5.58
C LEU A 77 -16.22 -14.26 6.85
N GLY A 78 -15.20 -13.56 7.31
CA GLY A 78 -14.42 -13.98 8.48
C GLY A 78 -13.26 -14.94 8.16
N MET A 79 -13.13 -15.43 6.92
CA MET A 79 -12.00 -16.28 6.55
C MET A 79 -10.68 -15.49 6.59
N GLN A 80 -9.58 -16.20 6.82
CA GLN A 80 -8.23 -15.66 6.66
C GLN A 80 -7.79 -15.91 5.22
N LEU A 81 -7.96 -14.90 4.37
CA LEU A 81 -7.68 -15.02 2.95
C LEU A 81 -6.18 -14.83 2.67
N LYS A 82 -5.57 -15.84 2.06
CA LYS A 82 -4.16 -15.82 1.66
C LYS A 82 -4.05 -15.60 0.17
N THR A 83 -3.27 -14.60 -0.21
CA THR A 83 -2.89 -14.32 -1.60
C THR A 83 -1.38 -14.06 -1.66
N HIS A 84 -0.83 -13.93 -2.84
CA HIS A 84 0.59 -13.55 -3.01
C HIS A 84 0.91 -12.14 -2.46
N GLN A 85 -0.11 -11.30 -2.21
CA GLN A 85 0.03 -9.94 -1.70
C GLN A 85 -0.26 -9.79 -0.19
N THR A 86 -0.82 -10.80 0.48
CA THR A 86 -1.18 -10.73 1.91
C THR A 86 -0.09 -11.25 2.85
N GLY A 87 0.96 -11.83 2.31
CA GLY A 87 1.92 -12.59 3.12
C GLY A 87 1.35 -13.92 3.65
N PRO A 88 2.16 -14.69 4.41
CA PRO A 88 1.79 -16.04 4.87
C PRO A 88 0.65 -16.06 5.89
N GLU A 89 0.49 -14.98 6.66
CA GLU A 89 -0.59 -14.86 7.66
C GLU A 89 -1.96 -14.65 7.02
N GLY A 90 -1.99 -14.09 5.80
CA GLY A 90 -3.22 -13.72 5.13
C GLY A 90 -3.88 -12.48 5.74
N GLN A 91 -5.05 -12.14 5.22
CA GLN A 91 -5.87 -11.01 5.67
C GLN A 91 -7.28 -11.48 6.01
N LYS A 92 -7.80 -11.06 7.17
CA LYS A 92 -9.16 -11.40 7.58
C LYS A 92 -10.18 -10.67 6.72
N VAL A 93 -11.11 -11.41 6.14
CA VAL A 93 -12.24 -10.84 5.38
C VAL A 93 -13.31 -10.34 6.32
N ARG A 94 -13.51 -9.02 6.38
CA ARG A 94 -14.50 -8.37 7.26
C ARG A 94 -15.73 -7.87 6.52
N ARG A 95 -15.69 -7.86 5.19
CA ARG A 95 -16.80 -7.42 4.33
C ARG A 95 -16.78 -8.13 2.99
N LEU A 96 -17.95 -8.19 2.38
CA LEU A 96 -18.17 -8.79 1.07
C LEU A 96 -18.67 -7.73 0.09
N TYR A 97 -18.55 -8.03 -1.18
CA TYR A 97 -19.23 -7.34 -2.26
C TYR A 97 -20.02 -8.35 -3.08
N ILE A 98 -21.35 -8.16 -3.14
CA ILE A 98 -22.24 -9.00 -3.95
C ILE A 98 -22.48 -8.26 -5.24
N GLU A 99 -22.10 -8.87 -6.35
CA GLU A 99 -22.10 -8.25 -7.67
C GLU A 99 -22.90 -9.08 -8.67
N ASP A 100 -23.48 -8.43 -9.67
CA ASP A 100 -24.10 -9.13 -10.81
C ASP A 100 -23.04 -9.97 -11.53
N GLY A 101 -23.43 -11.16 -11.97
CA GLY A 101 -22.61 -11.97 -12.86
C GLY A 101 -22.37 -11.24 -14.18
N ALA A 102 -21.18 -11.41 -14.75
CA ALA A 102 -20.78 -10.81 -16.01
C ALA A 102 -20.64 -11.86 -17.12
N ASP A 103 -20.99 -11.46 -18.34
CA ASP A 103 -20.65 -12.23 -19.54
C ASP A 103 -19.18 -11.93 -19.91
N ILE A 104 -18.31 -12.89 -19.61
CA ILE A 104 -16.86 -12.73 -19.82
C ILE A 104 -16.47 -13.41 -21.12
N GLN A 105 -16.17 -12.63 -22.15
CA GLN A 105 -15.70 -13.15 -23.43
C GLN A 105 -14.20 -12.99 -23.60
N LYS A 106 -13.65 -11.83 -23.20
CA LYS A 106 -12.21 -11.58 -23.22
C LYS A 106 -11.84 -10.61 -22.06
N GLU A 107 -10.83 -11.00 -21.34
CA GLU A 107 -10.27 -10.22 -20.26
C GLU A 107 -8.99 -9.49 -20.70
N TYR A 108 -8.89 -8.24 -20.34
CA TYR A 108 -7.74 -7.36 -20.57
C TYR A 108 -7.24 -6.80 -19.25
N TYR A 109 -6.02 -6.33 -19.25
CA TYR A 109 -5.44 -5.51 -18.18
C TYR A 109 -5.39 -4.05 -18.60
N LEU A 110 -5.73 -3.15 -17.69
CA LEU A 110 -5.59 -1.71 -17.87
C LEU A 110 -5.22 -1.05 -16.55
N SER A 111 -4.17 -0.25 -16.55
CA SER A 111 -3.81 0.56 -15.38
C SER A 111 -3.29 1.93 -15.75
N VAL A 112 -3.35 2.84 -14.80
CA VAL A 112 -2.81 4.20 -14.87
C VAL A 112 -1.90 4.42 -13.67
N VAL A 113 -0.67 4.84 -13.90
CA VAL A 113 0.34 5.11 -12.88
C VAL A 113 1.15 6.36 -13.23
N THR A 114 1.80 6.94 -12.23
CA THR A 114 2.83 7.98 -12.48
C THR A 114 4.16 7.31 -12.79
N ASP A 115 4.71 7.59 -13.97
CA ASP A 115 6.06 7.14 -14.32
C ASP A 115 7.08 8.21 -13.94
N ARG A 116 7.91 7.87 -12.95
CA ARG A 116 8.93 8.80 -12.43
C ARG A 116 10.08 9.04 -13.39
N GLY A 117 10.39 8.05 -14.24
CA GLY A 117 11.47 8.14 -15.20
C GLY A 117 11.20 9.17 -16.28
N THR A 118 9.99 9.17 -16.82
CA THR A 118 9.55 10.14 -17.86
C THR A 118 8.85 11.37 -17.30
N GLN A 119 8.51 11.39 -16.01
CA GLN A 119 7.71 12.42 -15.33
C GLN A 119 6.33 12.63 -16.00
N LYS A 120 5.74 11.53 -16.47
CA LYS A 120 4.44 11.49 -17.14
C LYS A 120 3.50 10.51 -16.47
N VAL A 121 2.23 10.60 -16.86
CA VAL A 121 1.24 9.57 -16.53
C VAL A 121 1.39 8.44 -17.55
N ALA A 122 1.53 7.21 -17.09
CA ALA A 122 1.64 6.04 -17.95
C ALA A 122 0.34 5.22 -17.89
N PHE A 123 -0.22 4.95 -19.07
CA PHE A 123 -1.17 3.87 -19.26
C PHE A 123 -0.43 2.58 -19.56
N ILE A 124 -0.79 1.52 -18.86
CA ILE A 124 -0.28 0.17 -19.09
C ILE A 124 -1.47 -0.72 -19.43
N ALA A 125 -1.40 -1.39 -20.57
CA ALA A 125 -2.45 -2.28 -21.03
C ALA A 125 -1.86 -3.62 -21.49
N SER A 126 -2.64 -4.69 -21.39
CA SER A 126 -2.27 -6.01 -21.89
C SER A 126 -3.49 -6.79 -22.36
N SER A 127 -3.29 -7.64 -23.37
CA SER A 127 -4.28 -8.66 -23.77
C SER A 127 -4.41 -9.81 -22.78
N GLU A 128 -3.54 -9.87 -21.75
CA GLU A 128 -3.50 -10.90 -20.72
C GLU A 128 -4.13 -10.33 -19.43
N GLY A 129 -5.47 -10.28 -19.40
CA GLY A 129 -6.22 -9.88 -18.21
C GLY A 129 -6.50 -11.05 -17.27
N GLY A 130 -6.84 -10.72 -16.01
CA GLY A 130 -7.11 -11.72 -14.97
C GLY A 130 -5.87 -12.43 -14.44
N MET A 131 -4.69 -12.09 -14.94
CA MET A 131 -3.39 -12.62 -14.55
C MET A 131 -2.60 -11.61 -13.73
N ASP A 132 -1.57 -12.10 -13.04
CA ASP A 132 -0.57 -11.24 -12.40
C ASP A 132 0.23 -10.52 -13.48
N ILE A 133 0.20 -9.19 -13.48
CA ILE A 133 0.82 -8.40 -14.55
C ILE A 133 2.35 -8.45 -14.49
N GLU A 134 2.93 -8.67 -13.31
CA GLU A 134 4.36 -8.83 -13.13
C GLU A 134 4.83 -10.15 -13.75
N GLU A 135 4.04 -11.23 -13.61
CA GLU A 135 4.32 -12.50 -14.30
C GLU A 135 4.25 -12.33 -15.82
N VAL A 136 3.25 -11.60 -16.33
CA VAL A 136 3.12 -11.31 -17.78
C VAL A 136 4.30 -10.47 -18.26
N ALA A 137 4.70 -9.44 -17.51
CA ALA A 137 5.83 -8.59 -17.86
C ALA A 137 7.16 -9.34 -17.89
N HIS A 138 7.30 -10.37 -17.06
CA HIS A 138 8.50 -11.21 -17.04
C HIS A 138 8.50 -12.27 -18.16
N ALA A 139 7.37 -12.94 -18.37
CA ALA A 139 7.26 -14.07 -19.31
C ALA A 139 7.06 -13.61 -20.78
N THR A 140 6.28 -12.57 -21.01
CA THR A 140 5.87 -12.06 -22.33
C THR A 140 5.84 -10.53 -22.33
N PRO A 141 7.00 -9.85 -22.18
CA PRO A 141 7.07 -8.38 -22.08
C PRO A 141 6.50 -7.64 -23.30
N GLU A 142 6.49 -8.29 -24.47
CA GLU A 142 5.89 -7.76 -25.70
C GLU A 142 4.37 -7.58 -25.65
N LYS A 143 3.71 -8.25 -24.69
CA LYS A 143 2.26 -8.10 -24.45
C LYS A 143 1.93 -6.92 -23.54
N ILE A 144 2.92 -6.25 -23.00
CA ILE A 144 2.76 -5.05 -22.16
C ILE A 144 2.89 -3.80 -23.04
N ILE A 145 1.77 -3.12 -23.25
CA ILE A 145 1.70 -1.87 -24.01
C ILE A 145 1.75 -0.70 -23.03
N LYS A 146 2.67 0.22 -23.25
CA LYS A 146 2.82 1.43 -22.45
C LYS A 146 2.65 2.67 -23.31
N VAL A 147 1.81 3.58 -22.86
CA VAL A 147 1.60 4.89 -23.48
C VAL A 147 1.81 5.97 -22.42
N PHE A 148 2.68 6.93 -22.72
CA PHE A 148 3.00 8.02 -21.80
C PHE A 148 2.22 9.28 -22.17
N VAL A 149 1.46 9.79 -21.20
CA VAL A 149 0.58 10.94 -21.36
C VAL A 149 1.22 12.14 -20.70
N ASP A 150 1.38 13.21 -21.47
CA ASP A 150 1.79 14.50 -20.93
C ASP A 150 0.63 15.09 -20.10
N PRO A 151 0.81 15.34 -18.80
CA PRO A 151 -0.27 15.83 -17.96
C PRO A 151 -0.78 17.23 -18.33
N LEU A 152 -0.01 17.99 -19.12
CA LEU A 152 -0.44 19.29 -19.62
C LEU A 152 -1.36 19.17 -20.86
N VAL A 153 -1.31 18.04 -21.55
CA VAL A 153 -2.11 17.78 -22.76
C VAL A 153 -3.29 16.86 -22.47
N GLY A 154 -3.08 15.86 -21.60
CA GLY A 154 -4.04 14.79 -21.36
C GLY A 154 -3.99 13.65 -22.38
N LEU A 155 -4.79 12.62 -22.17
CA LEU A 155 -4.85 11.45 -23.06
C LEU A 155 -5.52 11.83 -24.38
N THR A 156 -4.78 11.67 -25.48
CA THR A 156 -5.28 11.95 -26.84
C THR A 156 -6.01 10.75 -27.45
N ASP A 157 -6.85 11.01 -28.47
CA ASP A 157 -7.52 9.93 -29.23
C ASP A 157 -6.52 8.98 -29.90
N ALA A 158 -5.41 9.51 -30.39
CA ALA A 158 -4.36 8.71 -31.01
C ALA A 158 -3.72 7.74 -30.00
N GLN A 159 -3.47 8.20 -28.78
CA GLN A 159 -2.92 7.36 -27.71
C GLN A 159 -3.91 6.28 -27.25
N ALA A 160 -5.19 6.61 -27.10
CA ALA A 160 -6.22 5.62 -26.78
C ALA A 160 -6.34 4.54 -27.87
N LYS A 161 -6.22 4.95 -29.13
CA LYS A 161 -6.21 4.04 -30.29
C LYS A 161 -4.96 3.16 -30.33
N GLU A 162 -3.80 3.71 -29.97
CA GLU A 162 -2.55 2.96 -29.82
C GLU A 162 -2.68 1.86 -28.77
N LEU A 163 -3.25 2.16 -27.59
CA LEU A 163 -3.55 1.17 -26.55
C LEU A 163 -4.48 0.07 -27.06
N ALA A 164 -5.61 0.43 -27.69
CA ALA A 164 -6.58 -0.53 -28.21
C ALA A 164 -5.95 -1.47 -29.25
N LYS A 165 -5.17 -0.93 -30.18
CA LYS A 165 -4.45 -1.69 -31.19
C LYS A 165 -3.39 -2.62 -30.56
N GLY A 166 -2.64 -2.11 -29.60
CA GLY A 166 -1.59 -2.85 -28.91
C GLY A 166 -2.10 -4.10 -28.18
N ILE A 167 -3.30 -4.04 -27.60
CA ILE A 167 -3.95 -5.19 -26.95
C ILE A 167 -4.83 -6.02 -27.91
N SER A 168 -4.78 -5.74 -29.20
CA SER A 168 -5.60 -6.41 -30.23
C SER A 168 -7.10 -6.35 -29.93
N LEU A 169 -7.58 -5.19 -29.48
CA LEU A 169 -8.99 -4.99 -29.19
C LEU A 169 -9.80 -4.99 -30.51
N PRO A 170 -10.95 -5.71 -30.60
CA PRO A 170 -11.82 -5.65 -31.74
C PRO A 170 -12.35 -4.24 -32.04
N ALA A 171 -12.46 -3.91 -33.32
CA ALA A 171 -12.81 -2.57 -33.79
C ALA A 171 -14.18 -2.06 -33.25
N ASP A 172 -15.14 -2.96 -33.05
CA ASP A 172 -16.45 -2.65 -32.48
C ASP A 172 -16.43 -2.14 -31.02
N SER A 173 -15.32 -2.40 -30.31
CA SER A 173 -15.12 -1.99 -28.92
C SER A 173 -14.17 -0.80 -28.76
N GLU A 174 -13.47 -0.37 -29.82
CA GLU A 174 -12.42 0.68 -29.72
C GLU A 174 -12.96 2.02 -29.23
N ALA A 175 -14.13 2.45 -29.72
CA ALA A 175 -14.72 3.74 -29.33
C ALA A 175 -15.05 3.79 -27.84
N GLN A 176 -15.67 2.72 -27.31
CA GLN A 176 -15.99 2.63 -25.89
C GLN A 176 -14.73 2.50 -25.03
N PHE A 177 -13.73 1.73 -25.48
CA PHE A 177 -12.45 1.63 -24.80
C PHE A 177 -11.73 2.98 -24.69
N ALA A 178 -11.72 3.77 -25.79
CA ALA A 178 -11.16 5.12 -25.76
C ALA A 178 -11.89 6.04 -24.78
N ASP A 179 -13.21 5.97 -24.72
CA ASP A 179 -14.02 6.70 -23.75
C ASP A 179 -13.69 6.27 -22.29
N VAL A 180 -13.56 4.97 -22.05
CA VAL A 180 -13.13 4.43 -20.75
C VAL A 180 -11.74 4.95 -20.35
N CYS A 181 -10.77 4.91 -21.26
CA CYS A 181 -9.43 5.43 -20.99
C CYS A 181 -9.43 6.93 -20.64
N LYS A 182 -10.21 7.75 -21.34
CA LYS A 182 -10.33 9.19 -21.04
C LYS A 182 -10.97 9.44 -19.67
N LYS A 183 -12.03 8.72 -19.34
CA LYS A 183 -12.70 8.79 -18.05
C LYS A 183 -11.79 8.32 -16.92
N LEU A 184 -11.02 7.26 -17.17
CA LEU A 184 -10.06 6.72 -16.21
C LEU A 184 -8.90 7.72 -15.98
N TYR A 185 -8.40 8.37 -17.02
CA TYR A 185 -7.41 9.43 -16.90
C TYR A 185 -7.93 10.60 -16.05
N LYS A 186 -9.15 11.05 -16.35
CA LYS A 186 -9.81 12.11 -15.56
C LYS A 186 -9.97 11.71 -14.10
N CYS A 187 -10.44 10.48 -13.84
CA CYS A 187 -10.55 9.93 -12.50
C CYS A 187 -9.19 9.93 -11.78
N TYR A 188 -8.15 9.42 -12.43
CA TYR A 188 -6.79 9.37 -11.89
C TYR A 188 -6.28 10.76 -11.47
N MET A 189 -6.42 11.76 -12.35
CA MET A 189 -5.95 13.11 -12.10
C MET A 189 -6.76 13.85 -11.03
N GLU A 190 -8.09 13.78 -11.10
CA GLU A 190 -8.96 14.54 -10.19
C GLU A 190 -9.02 13.97 -8.77
N THR A 191 -8.71 12.70 -8.59
CA THR A 191 -8.68 12.05 -7.27
C THR A 191 -7.28 11.98 -6.65
N ASP A 192 -6.26 12.51 -7.33
CA ASP A 192 -4.85 12.33 -6.94
C ASP A 192 -4.48 10.87 -6.69
N ALA A 193 -4.99 9.98 -7.53
CA ALA A 193 -4.59 8.60 -7.47
C ALA A 193 -3.12 8.43 -7.89
N SER A 194 -2.41 7.53 -7.25
CA SER A 194 -1.06 7.11 -7.64
C SER A 194 -1.07 5.81 -8.44
N LEU A 195 -2.16 5.06 -8.33
CA LEU A 195 -2.46 3.87 -9.12
C LEU A 195 -3.98 3.74 -9.27
N VAL A 196 -4.44 3.49 -10.49
CA VAL A 196 -5.75 2.90 -10.77
C VAL A 196 -5.51 1.68 -11.65
N GLU A 197 -5.90 0.51 -11.17
CA GLU A 197 -5.73 -0.76 -11.90
C GLU A 197 -7.08 -1.43 -12.06
N ILE A 198 -7.36 -1.85 -13.29
CA ILE A 198 -8.52 -2.64 -13.67
C ILE A 198 -8.03 -3.98 -14.19
N ASN A 199 -8.20 -5.02 -13.40
CA ASN A 199 -7.74 -6.37 -13.74
C ASN A 199 -8.72 -7.44 -13.23
N PRO A 200 -9.65 -7.90 -14.09
CA PRO A 200 -9.72 -7.64 -15.53
C PRO A 200 -10.62 -6.46 -15.94
N LEU A 201 -10.30 -5.89 -17.08
CA LEU A 201 -11.21 -5.13 -17.92
C LEU A 201 -11.85 -6.11 -18.91
N ASN A 202 -13.15 -6.27 -18.87
CA ASN A 202 -13.87 -7.27 -19.65
C ASN A 202 -14.47 -6.69 -20.94
N ARG A 203 -14.36 -7.46 -22.01
CA ARG A 203 -15.21 -7.31 -23.18
C ARG A 203 -16.27 -8.41 -23.17
N ASP A 204 -17.55 -8.03 -23.17
CA ASP A 204 -18.68 -8.96 -23.22
C ASP A 204 -19.01 -9.42 -24.66
N GLY A 205 -19.97 -10.35 -24.79
CA GLY A 205 -20.41 -10.88 -26.09
C GLY A 205 -21.08 -9.85 -27.00
N LYS A 206 -21.43 -8.68 -26.49
CA LYS A 206 -21.99 -7.56 -27.26
C LYS A 206 -20.94 -6.51 -27.63
N GLY A 207 -19.70 -6.71 -27.23
CA GLY A 207 -18.60 -5.78 -27.46
C GLY A 207 -18.49 -4.66 -26.41
N ASN A 208 -19.24 -4.71 -25.32
CA ASN A 208 -19.15 -3.71 -24.26
C ASN A 208 -17.90 -3.90 -23.42
N ILE A 209 -17.31 -2.78 -23.00
CA ILE A 209 -16.13 -2.71 -22.13
C ILE A 209 -16.58 -2.38 -20.72
N ILE A 210 -16.27 -3.27 -19.76
CA ILE A 210 -16.76 -3.20 -18.37
C ILE A 210 -15.62 -3.53 -17.41
N ALA A 211 -15.39 -2.69 -16.40
CA ALA A 211 -14.41 -2.93 -15.35
C ALA A 211 -14.95 -3.94 -14.33
N LEU A 212 -14.36 -5.13 -14.24
CA LEU A 212 -14.78 -6.20 -13.32
C LEU A 212 -14.05 -6.18 -11.99
N ASP A 213 -12.96 -5.46 -11.89
CA ASP A 213 -12.24 -5.19 -10.64
C ASP A 213 -11.78 -3.73 -10.64
N ALA A 214 -11.43 -3.23 -9.47
CA ALA A 214 -10.88 -1.88 -9.30
C ALA A 214 -9.94 -1.85 -8.11
N LYS A 215 -8.71 -1.45 -8.35
CA LYS A 215 -7.70 -1.24 -7.31
C LYS A 215 -7.22 0.20 -7.39
N PHE A 216 -7.33 0.91 -6.28
CA PHE A 216 -6.91 2.30 -6.15
C PHE A 216 -5.86 2.46 -5.07
N ASN A 217 -4.81 3.22 -5.39
CA ASN A 217 -3.95 3.84 -4.42
C ASN A 217 -4.01 5.35 -4.62
N PHE A 218 -4.16 6.10 -3.56
CA PHE A 218 -4.16 7.56 -3.57
C PHE A 218 -2.85 8.10 -2.99
N ASP A 219 -2.41 9.23 -3.51
CA ASP A 219 -1.28 9.96 -2.95
C ASP A 219 -1.65 10.50 -1.57
N SER A 220 -1.01 9.97 -0.53
CA SER A 220 -1.29 10.37 0.84
C SER A 220 -1.00 11.86 1.10
N ASN A 221 -0.09 12.46 0.33
CA ASN A 221 0.23 13.88 0.42
C ASN A 221 -0.90 14.79 -0.09
N ALA A 222 -1.83 14.25 -0.89
CA ALA A 222 -2.96 14.99 -1.45
C ALA A 222 -4.27 14.78 -0.67
N LEU A 223 -4.32 13.88 0.29
CA LEU A 223 -5.55 13.52 1.01
C LEU A 223 -6.20 14.68 1.78
N PHE A 224 -5.43 15.70 2.16
CA PHE A 224 -5.95 16.89 2.82
C PHE A 224 -7.02 17.61 2.00
N ARG A 225 -7.03 17.46 0.69
CA ARG A 225 -8.01 18.04 -0.23
C ARG A 225 -9.10 17.06 -0.71
N HIS A 226 -9.07 15.82 -0.20
CA HIS A 226 -10.02 14.75 -0.54
C HIS A 226 -10.65 14.13 0.72
N PRO A 227 -11.43 14.88 1.51
CA PRO A 227 -12.05 14.36 2.73
C PRO A 227 -13.02 13.19 2.45
N GLU A 228 -13.66 13.18 1.27
CA GLU A 228 -14.52 12.10 0.81
C GLU A 228 -13.75 10.78 0.58
N ILE A 229 -12.50 10.85 0.13
CA ILE A 229 -11.63 9.69 -0.04
C ILE A 229 -11.09 9.24 1.32
N VAL A 230 -10.71 10.17 2.19
CA VAL A 230 -10.29 9.86 3.57
C VAL A 230 -11.36 9.08 4.33
N ALA A 231 -12.65 9.41 4.11
CA ALA A 231 -13.78 8.71 4.73
C ALA A 231 -13.91 7.22 4.30
N LEU A 232 -13.26 6.82 3.20
CA LEU A 232 -13.23 5.43 2.72
C LEU A 232 -12.14 4.58 3.37
N ARG A 233 -11.28 5.18 4.19
CA ARG A 233 -10.15 4.49 4.84
C ARG A 233 -10.64 3.35 5.73
N ASP A 234 -9.97 2.21 5.63
CA ASP A 234 -10.21 1.04 6.48
C ASP A 234 -8.96 0.73 7.30
N LEU A 235 -8.99 1.09 8.57
CA LEU A 235 -7.86 0.90 9.50
C LEU A 235 -7.56 -0.57 9.78
N ASP A 236 -8.55 -1.47 9.63
CA ASP A 236 -8.35 -2.91 9.80
C ASP A 236 -7.48 -3.54 8.68
N GLU A 237 -7.27 -2.81 7.59
CA GLU A 237 -6.45 -3.19 6.44
C GLU A 237 -5.04 -2.56 6.46
N GLU A 238 -4.74 -1.72 7.45
CA GLU A 238 -3.46 -1.04 7.59
C GLU A 238 -2.60 -1.68 8.69
N ASP A 239 -1.30 -1.46 8.64
CA ASP A 239 -0.38 -1.93 9.67
C ASP A 239 -0.66 -1.19 11.00
N PRO A 240 -0.89 -1.92 12.12
CA PRO A 240 -1.21 -1.30 13.40
C PRO A 240 -0.10 -0.38 13.93
N ALA A 241 1.18 -0.66 13.63
CA ALA A 241 2.30 0.17 14.04
C ALA A 241 2.34 1.48 13.25
N GLU A 242 2.01 1.43 11.96
CA GLU A 242 1.91 2.63 11.11
C GLU A 242 0.74 3.52 11.55
N ILE A 243 -0.41 2.93 11.88
CA ILE A 243 -1.55 3.66 12.45
C ILE A 243 -1.17 4.34 13.77
N GLU A 244 -0.51 3.60 14.67
CA GLU A 244 -0.08 4.13 15.97
C GLU A 244 0.90 5.30 15.78
N ALA A 245 1.89 5.14 14.89
CA ALA A 245 2.88 6.17 14.58
C ALA A 245 2.24 7.46 14.03
N SER A 246 1.21 7.31 13.21
CA SER A 246 0.50 8.45 12.62
C SER A 246 -0.17 9.35 13.66
N LYS A 247 -0.56 8.82 14.81
CA LYS A 247 -1.15 9.61 15.92
C LYS A 247 -0.16 10.59 16.56
N PHE A 248 1.14 10.30 16.41
CA PHE A 248 2.23 11.12 16.94
C PHE A 248 2.98 11.89 15.85
N ASP A 249 2.43 11.94 14.64
CA ASP A 249 3.08 12.59 13.49
C ASP A 249 4.49 12.04 13.25
N LEU A 250 4.62 10.72 13.30
CA LEU A 250 5.81 9.96 12.98
C LEU A 250 5.67 9.31 11.61
N ALA A 251 6.65 9.52 10.73
CA ALA A 251 6.73 8.81 9.46
C ALA A 251 7.33 7.41 9.72
N TYR A 252 6.49 6.39 9.81
CA TYR A 252 6.87 5.02 10.13
C TYR A 252 6.37 4.05 9.05
N ILE A 253 7.23 3.13 8.65
CA ILE A 253 6.88 2.02 7.74
C ILE A 253 7.47 0.74 8.32
N SER A 254 6.62 -0.26 8.54
CA SER A 254 7.03 -1.59 9.00
C SER A 254 7.80 -2.34 7.90
N LEU A 255 8.88 -3.01 8.29
CA LEU A 255 9.69 -3.88 7.43
C LEU A 255 9.95 -5.22 8.13
N ASP A 256 10.49 -6.20 7.38
CA ASP A 256 10.62 -7.58 7.88
C ASP A 256 11.89 -7.88 8.67
N GLY A 257 12.76 -6.90 8.86
CA GLY A 257 14.06 -7.07 9.52
C GLY A 257 14.01 -7.18 11.04
N ASN A 258 15.19 -7.08 11.65
CA ASN A 258 15.40 -7.27 13.09
C ASN A 258 16.15 -6.11 13.77
N ILE A 259 16.49 -5.06 13.04
CA ILE A 259 17.12 -3.84 13.59
C ILE A 259 16.13 -2.69 13.49
N GLY A 260 15.67 -2.20 14.66
CA GLY A 260 14.85 -1.00 14.73
C GLY A 260 15.67 0.25 14.39
N CYS A 261 15.12 1.14 13.58
CA CYS A 261 15.78 2.36 13.14
C CYS A 261 15.02 3.60 13.62
N LEU A 262 15.71 4.52 14.30
CA LEU A 262 15.21 5.85 14.67
C LEU A 262 16.14 6.90 14.12
N VAL A 263 15.65 7.70 13.19
CA VAL A 263 16.46 8.65 12.42
C VAL A 263 15.70 9.97 12.27
N ASN A 264 16.40 11.08 12.13
CA ASN A 264 15.82 12.34 11.73
C ASN A 264 16.17 12.70 10.29
N GLY A 265 15.14 12.78 9.46
CA GLY A 265 15.24 13.06 8.03
C GLY A 265 15.19 11.79 7.17
N ALA A 266 14.27 11.78 6.20
CA ALA A 266 13.98 10.63 5.36
C ALA A 266 15.20 10.13 4.57
N GLY A 267 16.02 11.04 4.03
CA GLY A 267 17.24 10.68 3.30
C GLY A 267 18.27 9.96 4.19
N LEU A 268 18.47 10.44 5.43
CA LEU A 268 19.34 9.80 6.40
C LEU A 268 18.77 8.45 6.84
N ALA A 269 17.46 8.32 6.99
CA ALA A 269 16.80 7.06 7.32
C ALA A 269 17.02 6.01 6.23
N MET A 270 16.83 6.36 4.96
CA MET A 270 17.10 5.46 3.84
C MET A 270 18.57 5.03 3.80
N ALA A 271 19.52 5.98 3.90
CA ALA A 271 20.94 5.67 3.91
C ALA A 271 21.34 4.78 5.11
N THR A 272 20.71 4.97 6.28
CA THR A 272 20.91 4.12 7.45
C THR A 272 20.47 2.68 7.20
N MET A 273 19.31 2.50 6.61
CA MET A 273 18.79 1.17 6.25
C MET A 273 19.68 0.47 5.21
N ASP A 274 20.10 1.19 4.18
CA ASP A 274 21.02 0.66 3.16
C ASP A 274 22.36 0.23 3.79
N THR A 275 22.86 1.03 4.72
CA THR A 275 24.12 0.70 5.41
C THR A 275 23.97 -0.54 6.29
N ILE A 276 22.84 -0.70 7.00
CA ILE A 276 22.55 -1.93 7.76
C ILE A 276 22.55 -3.15 6.83
N LYS A 277 21.91 -3.05 5.66
CA LYS A 277 21.89 -4.14 4.67
C LYS A 277 23.27 -4.45 4.13
N LEU A 278 24.09 -3.44 3.85
CA LEU A 278 25.48 -3.60 3.40
C LEU A 278 26.32 -4.42 4.40
N PHE A 279 26.07 -4.28 5.71
CA PHE A 279 26.74 -5.05 6.76
C PHE A 279 26.06 -6.38 7.11
N GLY A 280 25.08 -6.80 6.34
CA GLY A 280 24.48 -8.15 6.39
C GLY A 280 23.41 -8.36 7.44
N ALA A 281 22.62 -7.33 7.72
CA ALA A 281 21.39 -7.42 8.52
C ALA A 281 20.23 -6.69 7.82
N GLU A 282 19.03 -6.81 8.36
CA GLU A 282 17.82 -6.23 7.76
C GLU A 282 17.16 -5.23 8.71
N PRO A 283 16.78 -4.02 8.22
CA PRO A 283 16.05 -3.05 9.02
C PRO A 283 14.62 -3.55 9.28
N ALA A 284 14.14 -3.34 10.50
CA ALA A 284 12.78 -3.70 10.93
C ALA A 284 11.75 -2.62 10.60
N ASN A 285 12.20 -1.40 10.35
CA ASN A 285 11.34 -0.26 10.02
C ASN A 285 12.13 0.89 9.36
N PHE A 286 11.41 1.67 8.57
CA PHE A 286 11.76 3.06 8.30
C PHE A 286 11.13 3.93 9.40
N LEU A 287 11.86 4.89 9.95
CA LEU A 287 11.30 5.89 10.85
C LEU A 287 12.04 7.22 10.71
N ASP A 288 11.30 8.25 10.41
CA ASP A 288 11.75 9.64 10.47
C ASP A 288 10.98 10.38 11.56
N VAL A 289 11.69 10.80 12.61
CA VAL A 289 11.09 11.56 13.71
C VAL A 289 10.89 13.04 13.37
N GLY A 290 11.38 13.47 12.19
CA GLY A 290 11.33 14.87 11.74
C GLY A 290 12.31 15.79 12.46
N GLY A 291 12.40 17.03 11.97
CA GLY A 291 13.30 18.04 12.52
C GLY A 291 12.85 18.68 13.85
N GLY A 292 11.62 18.42 14.30
CA GLY A 292 11.02 18.95 15.53
C GLY A 292 10.67 17.89 16.56
N ALA A 293 11.39 16.75 16.60
CA ALA A 293 11.07 15.68 17.53
C ALA A 293 11.25 16.12 18.99
N THR A 294 10.23 15.80 19.78
CA THR A 294 10.22 16.00 21.23
C THR A 294 10.60 14.70 21.96
N PRO A 295 10.98 14.75 23.25
CA PRO A 295 11.18 13.53 24.04
C PRO A 295 9.99 12.58 24.01
N GLU A 296 8.76 13.11 23.96
CA GLU A 296 7.52 12.31 23.87
C GLU A 296 7.44 11.56 22.54
N LYS A 297 7.71 12.21 21.41
CA LYS A 297 7.75 11.56 20.08
C LYS A 297 8.79 10.44 20.04
N VAL A 298 9.98 10.68 20.59
CA VAL A 298 11.04 9.66 20.68
C VAL A 298 10.58 8.49 21.53
N THR A 299 9.93 8.73 22.68
CA THR A 299 9.39 7.69 23.56
C THR A 299 8.37 6.82 22.84
N GLU A 300 7.43 7.43 22.13
CA GLU A 300 6.41 6.69 21.37
C GLU A 300 7.03 5.90 20.21
N ALA A 301 8.03 6.46 19.54
CA ALA A 301 8.79 5.73 18.52
C ALA A 301 9.45 4.45 19.07
N PHE A 302 10.09 4.53 20.23
CA PHE A 302 10.64 3.35 20.90
C PHE A 302 9.58 2.32 21.27
N LYS A 303 8.45 2.76 21.83
CA LYS A 303 7.32 1.87 22.17
C LYS A 303 6.80 1.14 20.95
N ILE A 304 6.64 1.85 19.82
CA ILE A 304 6.16 1.26 18.57
C ILE A 304 7.15 0.23 18.04
N MET A 305 8.44 0.56 17.96
CA MET A 305 9.47 -0.37 17.50
C MET A 305 9.54 -1.64 18.36
N LEU A 306 9.44 -1.51 19.69
CA LEU A 306 9.55 -2.63 20.63
C LEU A 306 8.31 -3.51 20.71
N LYS A 307 7.16 -3.08 20.17
CA LYS A 307 5.99 -3.95 19.97
C LYS A 307 6.27 -5.03 18.91
N ASN A 308 7.22 -4.81 18.02
CA ASN A 308 7.64 -5.82 17.04
C ASN A 308 8.61 -6.82 17.68
N PRO A 309 8.22 -8.09 17.90
CA PRO A 309 9.05 -9.09 18.56
C PRO A 309 10.27 -9.50 17.74
N LYS A 310 10.32 -9.15 16.46
CA LYS A 310 11.48 -9.38 15.58
C LYS A 310 12.64 -8.42 15.88
N VAL A 311 12.38 -7.27 16.53
CA VAL A 311 13.42 -6.28 16.83
C VAL A 311 14.35 -6.82 17.91
N LYS A 312 15.62 -6.98 17.56
CA LYS A 312 16.71 -7.53 18.40
C LYS A 312 17.72 -6.48 18.83
N ALA A 313 17.81 -5.37 18.13
CA ALA A 313 18.62 -4.21 18.47
C ALA A 313 18.02 -2.95 17.86
N ILE A 314 18.37 -1.77 18.38
CA ILE A 314 17.93 -0.47 17.87
C ILE A 314 19.16 0.37 17.48
N LEU A 315 19.11 0.96 16.31
CA LEU A 315 20.04 1.98 15.85
C LEU A 315 19.36 3.36 15.84
N VAL A 316 19.86 4.27 16.63
CA VAL A 316 19.54 5.69 16.61
C VAL A 316 20.62 6.42 15.82
N ASN A 317 20.26 7.03 14.70
CA ASN A 317 21.17 7.77 13.85
C ASN A 317 20.66 9.20 13.63
N ILE A 318 21.29 10.15 14.27
CA ILE A 318 20.87 11.55 14.32
C ILE A 318 21.91 12.46 13.70
N PHE A 319 21.45 13.35 12.85
CA PHE A 319 22.21 14.51 12.41
C PHE A 319 21.55 15.80 12.95
N GLY A 320 22.20 16.40 13.94
CA GLY A 320 21.73 17.61 14.60
C GLY A 320 21.85 18.83 13.69
N GLY A 321 20.71 19.39 13.32
CA GLY A 321 20.59 20.65 12.62
C GLY A 321 19.67 21.55 13.44
N ILE A 322 18.41 21.71 12.96
CA ILE A 322 17.33 22.38 13.72
C ILE A 322 17.07 21.62 15.03
N MET A 323 17.01 20.29 14.95
CA MET A 323 17.00 19.42 16.13
C MET A 323 18.43 19.26 16.69
N LYS A 324 18.60 19.54 17.96
CA LYS A 324 19.90 19.46 18.65
C LYS A 324 20.13 18.08 19.25
N CYS A 325 21.40 17.63 19.27
CA CYS A 325 21.77 16.34 19.80
C CYS A 325 21.44 16.15 21.28
N ASP A 326 21.53 17.18 22.10
CA ASP A 326 21.16 17.16 23.52
C ASP A 326 19.66 16.93 23.72
N THR A 327 18.81 17.49 22.88
CA THR A 327 17.35 17.26 22.89
C THR A 327 17.04 15.80 22.60
N ILE A 328 17.70 15.23 21.58
CA ILE A 328 17.53 13.81 21.25
C ILE A 328 18.11 12.90 22.34
N ALA A 329 19.28 13.24 22.89
CA ALA A 329 19.85 12.48 24.00
C ALA A 329 18.87 12.40 25.18
N THR A 330 18.22 13.51 25.54
CA THR A 330 17.15 13.54 26.55
C THR A 330 16.01 12.60 26.17
N GLY A 331 15.53 12.68 24.94
CA GLY A 331 14.46 11.79 24.44
C GLY A 331 14.85 10.32 24.48
N VAL A 332 16.04 9.95 24.02
CA VAL A 332 16.54 8.57 24.02
C VAL A 332 16.67 8.04 25.45
N ILE A 333 17.23 8.82 26.37
CA ILE A 333 17.38 8.45 27.78
C ILE A 333 16.01 8.25 28.44
N THR A 334 15.10 9.20 28.25
CA THR A 334 13.74 9.15 28.80
C THR A 334 12.98 7.94 28.25
N ALA A 335 13.01 7.74 26.95
CA ALA A 335 12.37 6.62 26.28
C ALA A 335 12.91 5.27 26.75
N SER A 336 14.24 5.11 26.80
CA SER A 336 14.90 3.88 27.22
C SER A 336 14.54 3.48 28.65
N LYS A 337 14.43 4.45 29.55
CA LYS A 337 13.97 4.24 30.94
C LYS A 337 12.49 3.90 31.01
N ALA A 338 11.66 4.61 30.25
CA ALA A 338 10.20 4.43 30.27
C ALA A 338 9.77 3.07 29.74
N VAL A 339 10.49 2.51 28.74
CA VAL A 339 10.16 1.21 28.15
C VAL A 339 10.93 0.04 28.76
N ASP A 340 11.80 0.29 29.75
CA ASP A 340 12.70 -0.71 30.33
C ASP A 340 13.45 -1.50 29.24
N LEU A 341 14.23 -0.77 28.44
CA LEU A 341 14.83 -1.27 27.21
C LEU A 341 15.71 -2.51 27.47
N LYS A 342 15.37 -3.63 26.83
CA LYS A 342 16.06 -4.92 26.97
C LYS A 342 16.96 -5.27 25.80
N VAL A 343 16.83 -4.55 24.69
CA VAL A 343 17.62 -4.81 23.48
C VAL A 343 18.81 -3.84 23.39
N PRO A 344 19.94 -4.25 22.77
CA PRO A 344 21.07 -3.37 22.55
C PRO A 344 20.66 -2.08 21.82
N LEU A 345 21.21 -0.97 22.29
CA LEU A 345 20.99 0.36 21.72
C LEU A 345 22.30 0.95 21.23
N VAL A 346 22.41 1.14 19.92
CA VAL A 346 23.54 1.83 19.29
C VAL A 346 23.10 3.23 18.93
N VAL A 347 23.88 4.24 19.27
CA VAL A 347 23.57 5.65 19.03
C VAL A 347 24.73 6.33 18.31
N ARG A 348 24.42 6.90 17.15
CA ARG A 348 25.31 7.81 16.42
C ARG A 348 24.66 9.19 16.40
N MET A 349 25.37 10.20 16.90
CA MET A 349 24.97 11.60 16.89
C MET A 349 26.05 12.46 16.25
N LYS A 350 25.67 13.34 15.33
CA LYS A 350 26.53 14.35 14.72
C LYS A 350 25.78 15.68 14.62
N GLY A 351 26.52 16.79 14.61
CA GLY A 351 25.99 18.14 14.39
C GLY A 351 25.82 18.96 15.65
N THR A 352 24.77 19.80 15.71
CA THR A 352 24.58 20.79 16.79
C THR A 352 24.48 20.13 18.16
N ASN A 353 25.31 20.56 19.09
CA ASN A 353 25.42 20.06 20.47
C ASN A 353 25.84 18.58 20.56
N GLU A 354 26.64 18.09 19.58
CA GLU A 354 27.12 16.71 19.52
C GLU A 354 27.80 16.25 20.82
N GLU A 355 28.79 17.02 21.27
CA GLU A 355 29.57 16.68 22.47
C GLU A 355 28.71 16.65 23.74
N LEU A 356 27.77 17.59 23.86
CA LEU A 356 26.83 17.60 24.99
C LEU A 356 25.91 16.39 24.96
N GLY A 357 25.36 16.07 23.79
CA GLY A 357 24.50 14.88 23.62
C GLY A 357 25.23 13.58 23.95
N LYS A 358 26.45 13.39 23.44
CA LYS A 358 27.30 12.23 23.74
C LYS A 358 27.59 12.11 25.25
N LYS A 359 27.95 13.23 25.91
CA LYS A 359 28.19 13.27 27.33
C LYS A 359 26.95 12.85 28.12
N MET A 360 25.78 13.38 27.78
CA MET A 360 24.52 13.02 28.44
C MET A 360 24.23 11.52 28.32
N LEU A 361 24.45 10.93 27.14
CA LEU A 361 24.27 9.47 26.95
C LEU A 361 25.25 8.66 27.80
N ALA A 362 26.53 9.05 27.83
CA ALA A 362 27.55 8.37 28.63
C ALA A 362 27.27 8.42 30.13
N GLU A 363 26.76 9.55 30.63
CA GLU A 363 26.42 9.77 32.05
C GLU A 363 25.04 9.20 32.44
N SER A 364 24.25 8.69 31.50
CA SER A 364 22.88 8.24 31.74
C SER A 364 22.76 6.97 32.57
N GLY A 365 23.86 6.20 32.69
CA GLY A 365 23.87 4.87 33.29
C GLY A 365 23.22 3.77 32.48
N LEU A 366 22.81 4.05 31.24
CA LEU A 366 22.24 3.07 30.32
C LEU A 366 23.35 2.37 29.51
N PRO A 367 23.17 1.09 29.13
CA PRO A 367 24.14 0.35 28.32
C PRO A 367 24.07 0.75 26.83
N ILE A 368 24.39 2.02 26.54
CA ILE A 368 24.33 2.60 25.20
C ILE A 368 25.71 2.42 24.53
N ILE A 369 25.69 1.91 23.29
CA ILE A 369 26.89 1.75 22.45
C ILE A 369 26.98 2.97 21.55
N SER A 370 27.99 3.81 21.76
CA SER A 370 28.24 4.99 20.91
C SER A 370 28.97 4.63 19.63
N ALA A 371 28.68 5.36 18.57
CA ALA A 371 29.39 5.29 17.28
C ALA A 371 29.60 6.68 16.70
N ASP A 372 30.75 6.87 16.02
CA ASP A 372 31.12 8.16 15.43
C ASP A 372 30.82 8.27 13.93
N SER A 373 30.74 7.16 13.23
CA SER A 373 30.38 7.11 11.81
C SER A 373 29.14 6.22 11.57
N MET A 374 28.52 6.40 10.41
CA MET A 374 27.37 5.57 10.02
C MET A 374 27.78 4.10 9.80
N ALA A 375 28.95 3.89 9.19
CA ALA A 375 29.49 2.54 8.99
C ALA A 375 29.79 1.85 10.34
N GLU A 376 30.42 2.54 11.28
CA GLU A 376 30.68 2.03 12.62
C GLU A 376 29.39 1.70 13.37
N ALA A 377 28.37 2.58 13.27
CA ALA A 377 27.08 2.36 13.88
C ALA A 377 26.40 1.10 13.35
N ALA A 378 26.40 0.92 12.03
CA ALA A 378 25.87 -0.27 11.39
C ALA A 378 26.64 -1.54 11.78
N GLN A 379 27.97 -1.50 11.79
CA GLN A 379 28.80 -2.64 12.24
C GLN A 379 28.47 -3.05 13.67
N LYS A 380 28.39 -2.07 14.58
CA LYS A 380 28.10 -2.29 16.00
C LYS A 380 26.71 -2.86 16.23
N VAL A 381 25.69 -2.32 15.55
CA VAL A 381 24.31 -2.83 15.73
C VAL A 381 24.13 -4.22 15.11
N VAL A 382 24.76 -4.49 13.98
CA VAL A 382 24.76 -5.83 13.37
C VAL A 382 25.48 -6.85 14.23
N ALA A 383 26.62 -6.49 14.83
CA ALA A 383 27.32 -7.34 15.78
C ALA A 383 26.47 -7.64 17.02
N ALA A 384 25.77 -6.63 17.55
CA ALA A 384 24.92 -6.77 18.72
C ALA A 384 23.68 -7.69 18.49
N VAL A 385 23.21 -7.82 17.25
CA VAL A 385 22.12 -8.77 16.89
C VAL A 385 22.64 -10.21 16.81
N LYS A 386 23.91 -10.41 16.47
CA LYS A 386 24.53 -11.74 16.30
C LYS A 386 25.06 -12.33 17.63
N ALA A 387 25.22 -11.51 18.65
CA ALA A 387 25.66 -11.90 19.98
C ALA A 387 24.51 -12.47 20.81
#